data_0198e866bf959b7a1490b9aeec66c944
#
_entry.id   0198e866bf959b7a1490b9aeec66c944
#
_cell.length_a   1.000
_cell.length_b   1.000
_cell.length_c   1.000
_cell.angle_alpha   90.00
_cell.angle_beta   90.00
_cell.angle_gamma   90.00
#
_symmetry.space_group_name_H-M   'P 1'
#
loop_
_entity.id
_entity.type
_entity.pdbx_description
1 polymer ?
#
loop_
_entity_poly.entity_id
_entity_poly.type
_entity_poly.pdbx_seq_one_letter_code
_entity_poly.pdbx_strand_id
1 'polypeptide(L)'
;MKKILLIIGILFISISTQAQEKKKNARTSFEVNGVCEMCKDRIEKATLKTKGVKFCSWSIETHQLSVIYDQRKLDELTIHKNIAAVGHDTKKVKATDEAYNNLHHCCKYNREKPEYGH
;
A
#
# COMPACT_ATOMS: atom_id res chain seq x y z
N MET A 1 6.99 42.46 40.75
CA MET A 1 6.48 42.91 39.46
C MET A 1 7.22 42.36 38.28
N LYS A 2 8.51 42.15 38.42
CA LYS A 2 9.31 41.57 37.32
C LYS A 2 9.21 40.07 37.17
N LYS A 3 8.56 39.41 38.12
CA LYS A 3 8.44 37.96 38.15
C LYS A 3 7.31 37.39 37.27
N ILE A 4 6.41 38.24 36.85
CA ILE A 4 5.26 37.88 36.06
C ILE A 4 5.65 37.58 34.61
N LEU A 5 6.70 38.26 34.15
CA LEU A 5 7.17 38.09 32.76
C LEU A 5 7.88 36.79 32.48
N LEU A 6 8.35 36.13 33.52
CA LEU A 6 9.05 34.85 33.37
C LEU A 6 8.10 33.65 33.23
N ILE A 7 6.87 33.81 33.63
CA ILE A 7 5.90 32.71 33.63
C ILE A 7 5.29 32.54 32.23
N ILE A 8 5.30 33.56 31.42
CA ILE A 8 4.71 33.55 30.10
C ILE A 8 5.55 32.79 29.11
N GLY A 9 6.86 32.71 29.33
CA GLY A 9 7.76 31.98 28.43
C GLY A 9 7.67 30.47 28.49
N ILE A 10 7.08 29.93 29.55
CA ILE A 10 7.04 28.51 29.77
C ILE A 10 5.82 27.85 29.12
N LEU A 11 4.83 28.66 28.79
CA LEU A 11 3.58 28.14 28.27
C LEU A 11 3.64 27.71 26.79
N PHE A 12 4.73 28.00 26.10
CA PHE A 12 4.82 27.78 24.67
C PHE A 12 5.58 26.52 24.28
N ILE A 13 6.01 25.74 25.26
CA ILE A 13 6.83 24.56 24.96
C ILE A 13 6.00 23.27 24.93
N SER A 14 4.69 23.37 24.97
CA SER A 14 3.87 22.23 24.64
C SER A 14 3.80 22.09 23.11
N ILE A 15 4.94 21.83 22.50
CA ILE A 15 4.96 21.33 21.16
C ILE A 15 4.38 19.94 21.24
N SER A 16 3.12 19.83 20.88
CA SER A 16 2.48 18.54 20.70
C SER A 16 3.17 17.88 19.53
N THR A 17 4.16 17.07 19.81
CA THR A 17 4.64 16.08 18.87
C THR A 17 3.50 15.12 18.67
N GLN A 18 2.72 15.34 17.64
CA GLN A 18 1.73 14.37 17.22
C GLN A 18 2.47 13.23 16.57
N ALA A 19 2.89 12.27 17.38
CA ALA A 19 3.23 10.98 16.85
C ALA A 19 1.96 10.39 16.28
N GLN A 20 1.91 10.19 14.98
CA GLN A 20 0.80 9.50 14.34
C GLN A 20 0.73 8.10 14.91
N GLU A 21 -0.32 7.82 15.65
CA GLU A 21 -0.57 6.49 16.15
C GLU A 21 -0.84 5.54 14.99
N LYS A 22 -0.14 4.42 14.97
CA LYS A 22 -0.37 3.39 13.98
C LYS A 22 -1.71 2.73 14.24
N LYS A 23 -2.50 2.62 13.19
CA LYS A 23 -3.86 2.10 13.28
C LYS A 23 -3.89 0.59 13.12
N LYS A 24 -4.70 -0.05 13.92
CA LYS A 24 -4.96 -1.49 13.82
C LYS A 24 -5.67 -1.85 12.52
N ASN A 25 -6.55 -0.99 12.03
CA ASN A 25 -7.33 -1.19 10.82
C ASN A 25 -7.12 -0.03 9.85
N ALA A 26 -5.89 0.12 9.40
CA ALA A 26 -5.56 1.14 8.41
C ALA A 26 -6.12 0.75 7.05
N ARG A 27 -6.58 1.73 6.30
CA ARG A 27 -7.10 1.54 4.95
C ARG A 27 -6.19 2.24 3.96
N THR A 28 -5.87 1.56 2.88
CA THR A 28 -5.15 2.14 1.76
C THR A 28 -5.71 1.63 0.46
N SER A 29 -5.49 2.39 -0.60
CA SER A 29 -5.84 1.97 -1.95
C SER A 29 -4.74 2.44 -2.88
N PHE A 30 -4.31 1.57 -3.77
CA PHE A 30 -3.29 1.90 -4.74
C PHE A 30 -3.44 1.06 -5.99
N GLU A 31 -2.82 1.52 -7.04
CA GLU A 31 -2.89 0.90 -8.34
C GLU A 31 -1.97 -0.31 -8.44
N VAL A 32 -2.49 -1.40 -9.00
CA VAL A 32 -1.74 -2.61 -9.29
C VAL A 32 -2.08 -3.06 -10.71
N ASN A 33 -1.07 -3.27 -11.52
CA ASN A 33 -1.25 -3.67 -12.92
C ASN A 33 -1.62 -5.14 -13.06
N GLY A 34 -2.67 -5.38 -13.81
CA GLY A 34 -3.17 -6.70 -14.13
C GLY A 34 -4.26 -6.58 -15.19
N VAL A 35 -4.79 -7.70 -15.68
CA VAL A 35 -5.76 -7.69 -16.80
C VAL A 35 -6.99 -8.55 -16.55
N CYS A 36 -6.91 -9.63 -15.79
CA CYS A 36 -7.95 -10.66 -15.80
C CYS A 36 -8.21 -11.22 -14.39
N GLU A 37 -9.19 -12.12 -14.32
CA GLU A 37 -9.54 -12.79 -13.05
C GLU A 37 -8.36 -13.56 -12.43
N MET A 38 -7.49 -14.15 -13.26
CA MET A 38 -6.30 -14.82 -12.75
C MET A 38 -5.35 -13.84 -12.09
N CYS A 39 -5.24 -12.63 -12.63
CA CYS A 39 -4.46 -11.55 -12.02
C CYS A 39 -5.07 -11.14 -10.68
N LYS A 40 -6.39 -11.00 -10.64
CA LYS A 40 -7.11 -10.68 -9.42
C LYS A 40 -6.82 -11.69 -8.33
N ASP A 41 -6.95 -12.97 -8.63
CA ASP A 41 -6.68 -14.04 -7.67
C ASP A 41 -5.25 -14.00 -7.16
N ARG A 42 -4.29 -13.79 -8.06
CA ARG A 42 -2.87 -13.74 -7.69
C ARG A 42 -2.55 -12.53 -6.82
N ILE A 43 -3.04 -11.37 -7.21
CA ILE A 43 -2.83 -10.13 -6.47
C ILE A 43 -3.44 -10.23 -5.07
N GLU A 44 -4.68 -10.68 -4.99
CA GLU A 44 -5.38 -10.82 -3.72
C GLU A 44 -4.75 -11.88 -2.82
N LYS A 45 -4.33 -13.01 -3.39
CA LYS A 45 -3.62 -14.04 -2.63
C LYS A 45 -2.31 -13.54 -2.05
N ALA A 46 -1.50 -12.88 -2.87
CA ALA A 46 -0.22 -12.33 -2.42
C ALA A 46 -0.42 -11.31 -1.30
N THR A 47 -1.46 -10.50 -1.43
CA THR A 47 -1.80 -9.49 -0.43
C THR A 47 -2.27 -10.14 0.87
N LEU A 48 -3.17 -11.11 0.80
CA LEU A 48 -3.72 -11.79 1.97
C LEU A 48 -2.68 -12.64 2.71
N LYS A 49 -1.68 -13.16 2.01
CA LYS A 49 -0.57 -13.89 2.62
C LYS A 49 0.37 -12.98 3.39
N THR A 50 0.32 -11.69 3.14
CA THR A 50 1.15 -10.73 3.85
C THR A 50 0.65 -10.60 5.30
N LYS A 51 1.51 -10.94 6.24
CA LYS A 51 1.14 -10.94 7.66
C LYS A 51 0.74 -9.54 8.10
N GLY A 52 -0.44 -9.41 8.66
CA GLY A 52 -1.00 -8.13 9.09
C GLY A 52 -2.10 -7.59 8.17
N VAL A 53 -2.24 -8.14 6.98
CA VAL A 53 -3.35 -7.81 6.08
C VAL A 53 -4.60 -8.54 6.54
N LYS A 54 -5.71 -7.81 6.63
CA LYS A 54 -7.00 -8.35 7.09
C LYS A 54 -7.99 -8.54 5.96
N PHE A 55 -7.93 -7.67 4.96
CA PHE A 55 -8.86 -7.69 3.83
C PHE A 55 -8.20 -7.03 2.64
N CYS A 56 -8.52 -7.51 1.44
CA CYS A 56 -8.16 -6.82 0.21
C CYS A 56 -9.16 -7.14 -0.90
N SER A 57 -9.26 -6.23 -1.84
CA SER A 57 -10.07 -6.40 -3.05
C SER A 57 -9.44 -5.62 -4.18
N TRP A 58 -9.17 -6.30 -5.29
CA TRP A 58 -8.62 -5.68 -6.50
C TRP A 58 -9.70 -5.59 -7.56
N SER A 59 -9.82 -4.42 -8.19
CA SER A 59 -10.79 -4.18 -9.24
C SER A 59 -10.15 -4.38 -10.63
N ILE A 60 -10.72 -5.27 -11.43
CA ILE A 60 -10.31 -5.45 -12.83
C ILE A 60 -10.55 -4.17 -13.63
N GLU A 61 -11.61 -3.45 -13.32
CA GLU A 61 -12.02 -2.26 -14.08
C GLU A 61 -11.11 -1.06 -13.81
N THR A 62 -10.77 -0.81 -12.54
CA THR A 62 -10.02 0.37 -12.15
C THR A 62 -8.56 0.08 -11.85
N HIS A 63 -8.18 -1.19 -11.71
CA HIS A 63 -6.87 -1.67 -11.25
C HIS A 63 -6.51 -1.21 -9.84
N GLN A 64 -7.48 -0.73 -9.08
CA GLN A 64 -7.24 -0.32 -7.70
C GLN A 64 -7.34 -1.51 -6.75
N LEU A 65 -6.35 -1.62 -5.89
CA LEU A 65 -6.35 -2.57 -4.80
C LEU A 65 -6.69 -1.84 -3.51
N SER A 66 -7.76 -2.24 -2.87
CA SER A 66 -8.15 -1.73 -1.56
C SER A 66 -7.70 -2.71 -0.50
N VAL A 67 -7.04 -2.22 0.55
CA VAL A 67 -6.46 -3.07 1.59
C VAL A 67 -6.80 -2.52 2.96
N ILE A 68 -7.15 -3.42 3.88
CA ILE A 68 -7.23 -3.13 5.30
C ILE A 68 -6.14 -3.93 5.99
N TYR A 69 -5.29 -3.26 6.75
CA TYR A 69 -4.14 -3.91 7.37
C TYR A 69 -3.78 -3.27 8.70
N ASP A 70 -3.03 -3.99 9.50
CA ASP A 70 -2.58 -3.52 10.80
C ASP A 70 -1.22 -2.81 10.65
N GLN A 71 -1.25 -1.47 10.72
CA GLN A 71 -0.04 -0.65 10.59
C GLN A 71 0.99 -0.91 11.69
N ARG A 72 0.57 -1.52 12.79
CA ARG A 72 1.48 -1.86 13.88
C ARG A 72 2.33 -3.08 13.55
N LYS A 73 1.92 -3.88 12.58
CA LYS A 73 2.58 -5.13 12.20
C LYS A 73 3.36 -5.04 10.90
N LEU A 74 2.93 -4.19 9.97
CA LEU A 74 3.59 -4.04 8.68
C LEU A 74 3.37 -2.65 8.12
N ASP A 75 4.24 -2.23 7.21
CA ASP A 75 4.06 -1.01 6.45
C ASP A 75 3.46 -1.29 5.07
N GLU A 76 2.91 -0.26 4.45
CA GLU A 76 2.29 -0.38 3.13
C GLU A 76 3.29 -0.85 2.07
N LEU A 77 4.55 -0.41 2.17
CA LEU A 77 5.58 -0.79 1.19
C LEU A 77 5.80 -2.30 1.14
N THR A 78 5.69 -2.99 2.26
CA THR A 78 5.80 -4.45 2.32
C THR A 78 4.71 -5.11 1.48
N ILE A 79 3.51 -4.56 1.49
CA ILE A 79 2.41 -5.05 0.66
C ILE A 79 2.77 -4.91 -0.82
N HIS A 80 3.27 -3.73 -1.22
CA HIS A 80 3.71 -3.49 -2.60
C HIS A 80 4.79 -4.48 -3.04
N LYS A 81 5.77 -4.72 -2.17
CA LYS A 81 6.87 -5.65 -2.48
C LYS A 81 6.39 -7.07 -2.70
N ASN A 82 5.45 -7.52 -1.88
CA ASN A 82 4.93 -8.88 -1.99
C ASN A 82 4.10 -9.09 -3.26
N ILE A 83 3.38 -8.07 -3.68
CA ILE A 83 2.62 -8.09 -4.93
C ILE A 83 3.58 -8.08 -6.12
N ALA A 84 4.60 -7.24 -6.08
CA ALA A 84 5.61 -7.20 -7.14
C ALA A 84 6.37 -8.53 -7.24
N ALA A 85 6.60 -9.20 -6.13
CA ALA A 85 7.29 -10.49 -6.11
C ALA A 85 6.54 -11.59 -6.89
N VAL A 86 5.23 -11.46 -7.05
CA VAL A 86 4.44 -12.41 -7.86
C VAL A 86 4.18 -11.92 -9.27
N GLY A 87 4.83 -10.83 -9.68
CA GLY A 87 4.87 -10.40 -11.08
C GLY A 87 4.00 -9.18 -11.43
N HIS A 88 3.36 -8.57 -10.47
CA HIS A 88 2.48 -7.42 -10.73
C HIS A 88 3.11 -6.12 -10.25
N ASP A 89 3.27 -5.16 -11.17
CA ASP A 89 3.76 -3.83 -10.83
C ASP A 89 2.74 -3.10 -9.98
N THR A 90 3.20 -2.48 -8.91
CA THR A 90 2.37 -1.58 -8.10
C THR A 90 2.82 -0.15 -8.35
N LYS A 91 2.08 0.81 -7.83
CA LYS A 91 2.45 2.22 -7.95
C LYS A 91 3.86 2.52 -7.42
N LYS A 92 4.29 1.82 -6.38
CA LYS A 92 5.57 2.11 -5.71
C LYS A 92 6.67 1.12 -6.04
N VAL A 93 6.34 -0.11 -6.45
CA VAL A 93 7.33 -1.16 -6.67
C VAL A 93 7.05 -1.87 -7.98
N LYS A 94 8.05 -1.97 -8.83
CA LYS A 94 7.97 -2.75 -10.06
C LYS A 94 8.38 -4.20 -9.81
N ALA A 95 7.67 -5.13 -10.41
CA ALA A 95 8.07 -6.52 -10.45
C ALA A 95 9.39 -6.67 -11.21
N THR A 96 10.19 -7.65 -10.85
CA THR A 96 11.36 -8.00 -11.65
C THR A 96 10.90 -8.55 -13.00
N ASP A 97 11.74 -8.44 -14.02
CA ASP A 97 11.44 -8.99 -15.33
C ASP A 97 11.19 -10.50 -15.25
N GLU A 98 11.97 -11.19 -14.41
CA GLU A 98 11.79 -12.62 -14.18
C GLU A 98 10.40 -12.95 -13.62
N ALA A 99 9.98 -12.23 -12.58
CA ALA A 99 8.66 -12.45 -11.98
C ALA A 99 7.53 -12.16 -12.97
N TYR A 100 7.67 -11.08 -13.74
CA TYR A 100 6.70 -10.72 -14.78
C TYR A 100 6.66 -11.79 -15.87
N ASN A 101 7.82 -12.26 -16.33
CA ASN A 101 7.89 -13.25 -17.41
C ASN A 101 7.35 -14.60 -17.00
N ASN A 102 7.32 -14.90 -15.71
CA ASN A 102 6.73 -16.12 -15.18
C ASN A 102 5.20 -16.09 -15.09
N LEU A 103 4.59 -14.93 -15.35
CA LEU A 103 3.14 -14.83 -15.40
C LEU A 103 2.57 -15.65 -16.54
N HIS A 104 1.38 -16.24 -16.32
CA HIS A 104 0.61 -16.83 -17.39
C HIS A 104 0.39 -15.76 -18.47
N HIS A 105 0.42 -16.15 -19.75
CA HIS A 105 0.36 -15.18 -20.83
C HIS A 105 -0.87 -14.28 -20.78
N CYS A 106 -1.99 -14.74 -20.28
CA CYS A 106 -3.20 -13.91 -20.14
C CYS A 106 -3.06 -12.84 -19.04
N CYS A 107 -2.06 -12.98 -18.17
CA CYS A 107 -1.79 -12.01 -17.11
C CYS A 107 -0.66 -11.03 -17.46
N LYS A 108 -0.06 -11.17 -18.63
CA LYS A 108 1.01 -10.26 -19.06
C LYS A 108 0.41 -8.94 -19.54
N TYR A 109 0.26 -8.04 -18.61
CA TYR A 109 -0.22 -6.69 -18.87
C TYR A 109 0.87 -5.87 -19.58
N ASN A 110 0.45 -4.79 -20.26
CA ASN A 110 1.39 -3.88 -20.91
C ASN A 110 2.06 -2.99 -19.86
N ARG A 111 3.34 -3.19 -19.63
CA ARG A 111 4.09 -2.43 -18.63
C ARG A 111 4.39 -0.99 -19.05
N GLU A 112 4.46 -0.73 -20.35
CA GLU A 112 4.76 0.60 -20.88
C GLU A 112 3.54 1.50 -20.92
N LYS A 113 2.38 0.91 -21.17
CA LYS A 113 1.10 1.61 -21.22
C LYS A 113 0.09 0.82 -20.42
N PRO A 114 0.07 0.96 -19.12
CA PRO A 114 -0.93 0.26 -18.31
C PRO A 114 -2.32 0.68 -18.78
N GLU A 115 -3.11 -0.30 -19.19
CA GLU A 115 -4.50 -0.07 -19.54
C GLU A 115 -5.29 0.07 -18.25
N TYR A 116 -5.51 1.31 -17.87
CA TYR A 116 -6.42 1.58 -16.78
C TYR A 116 -7.81 1.72 -17.36
N GLY A 117 -8.76 1.04 -16.75
CA GLY A 117 -10.14 1.27 -17.08
C GLY A 117 -10.48 2.74 -16.84
N HIS A 118 -10.74 3.43 -17.86
CA HIS A 118 -11.16 4.82 -17.79
C HIS A 118 -12.67 4.92 -17.77
#